data_aa26d6e414a33d628b877ba4652da915
#
_entry.id   aa26d6e414a33d628b877ba4652da915
#
_cell.length_a   1.000
_cell.length_b   1.000
_cell.length_c   1.000
_cell.angle_alpha   90.00
_cell.angle_beta   90.00
_cell.angle_gamma   90.00
#
_symmetry.space_group_name_H-M   'P 1'
#
loop_
_entity.id
_entity.type
_entity.pdbx_description
1 polymer ?
#
loop_
_entity_poly.entity_id
_entity_poly.type
_entity_poly.pdbx_seq_one_letter_code
_entity_poly.pdbx_strand_id
1 'polypeptide(L)'
;MSLRQFIATRALLKTLSAIKNSILYSWEEAARILGLDEDLYTHPLHRELDRPVRVILIGAGNRGGIYADYATKSPREMRVVGVAEPNGARRRRIAAAHGIPPERCFTDWKQVFEGGPPWADAVIIATPDRLHTAPCLRALELGYDVLLEKPAAPTEAECRQILAAAQASGRIVGVCHVLRYTPYFRELKALIDGGMIGQVISVQHMEPIEHVHMSHSYVRGHWRKSEDTTPIILAKSCHDTDILRWLVGAPAAEVHCYGNLKWFKQANAPEGSTPRCTDGCKVEPECPYSALQIYYRDRKRLYVFDLPADASKWGPLILQGLQTTDYGRCVYRMDNDQPDHLTANILFSNGVTAGFSMEAFVSYEGRRTRIMGSMGDIVGDMESFTLTSFKDGKRRSWSMKTDAHGGGDHRMVKDWVQAVGQRNPALLSSPIEVSVESHLIAYAAEKSRVNRTIETVQM
;
A
#
# COMPACT_ATOMS: atom_id res chain seq x y z
N MET A 1 -6.77 17.30 -26.79
CA MET A 1 -5.92 16.88 -27.91
C MET A 1 -6.79 16.39 -29.06
N SER A 2 -6.60 16.82 -30.31
CA SER A 2 -7.41 16.33 -31.44
C SER A 2 -7.00 14.90 -31.79
N LEU A 3 -7.93 14.14 -32.39
CA LEU A 3 -7.69 12.75 -32.86
C LEU A 3 -6.46 12.67 -33.81
N ARG A 4 -6.18 13.73 -34.55
CA ARG A 4 -4.98 13.83 -35.42
C ARG A 4 -3.67 13.93 -34.63
N GLN A 5 -3.67 14.62 -33.49
CA GLN A 5 -2.49 14.67 -32.58
C GLN A 5 -2.27 13.32 -31.92
N PHE A 6 -3.33 12.62 -31.52
CA PHE A 6 -3.26 11.29 -30.94
C PHE A 6 -2.70 10.25 -31.93
N ILE A 7 -3.15 10.29 -33.20
CA ILE A 7 -2.66 9.40 -34.26
C ILE A 7 -1.19 9.70 -34.61
N ALA A 8 -0.80 10.99 -34.68
CA ALA A 8 0.56 11.40 -34.94
C ALA A 8 1.50 10.96 -33.80
N THR A 9 1.07 11.08 -32.54
CA THR A 9 1.83 10.61 -31.37
C THR A 9 1.98 9.10 -31.38
N ARG A 10 0.94 8.34 -31.75
CA ARG A 10 0.99 6.88 -31.88
C ARG A 10 1.89 6.42 -33.04
N ALA A 11 1.91 7.13 -34.15
CA ALA A 11 2.80 6.85 -35.29
C ALA A 11 4.27 7.14 -34.92
N LEU A 12 4.53 8.27 -34.24
CA LEU A 12 5.86 8.62 -33.74
C LEU A 12 6.39 7.57 -32.74
N LEU A 13 5.53 7.06 -31.88
CA LEU A 13 5.86 6.02 -30.90
C LEU A 13 6.10 4.66 -31.52
N LYS A 14 5.40 4.29 -32.61
CA LYS A 14 5.71 3.09 -33.39
C LYS A 14 7.07 3.23 -34.08
N THR A 15 7.44 4.42 -34.55
CA THR A 15 8.73 4.70 -35.15
C THR A 15 9.85 4.68 -34.09
N LEU A 16 9.61 5.22 -32.89
CA LEU A 16 10.54 5.16 -31.74
C LEU A 16 10.68 3.71 -31.22
N SER A 17 9.62 2.90 -31.26
CA SER A 17 9.70 1.45 -30.96
C SER A 17 10.51 0.67 -32.01
N ALA A 18 10.60 1.15 -33.23
CA ALA A 18 11.43 0.55 -34.32
C ALA A 18 12.91 0.94 -34.18
N ILE A 19 13.26 2.00 -33.47
CA ILE A 19 14.64 2.39 -33.12
C ILE A 19 15.16 1.58 -31.89
N LYS A 20 14.62 0.43 -31.69
CA LYS A 20 14.72 -0.45 -30.52
C LYS A 20 16.13 -0.98 -30.21
N ASN A 21 17.16 -0.60 -30.94
CA ASN A 21 18.49 -1.19 -30.77
C ASN A 21 19.58 -0.21 -30.26
N SER A 22 19.26 1.00 -29.84
CA SER A 22 20.32 1.88 -29.34
C SER A 22 20.04 2.72 -28.09
N ILE A 23 18.78 2.98 -27.68
CA ILE A 23 18.50 3.74 -26.44
C ILE A 23 17.10 3.31 -25.94
N LEU A 24 17.05 2.49 -24.89
CA LEU A 24 15.79 2.16 -24.19
C LEU A 24 15.40 3.34 -23.28
N TYR A 25 14.52 4.19 -23.76
CA TYR A 25 13.74 5.07 -22.90
C TYR A 25 12.46 4.34 -22.49
N SER A 26 12.09 4.38 -21.20
CA SER A 26 10.77 3.96 -20.78
C SER A 26 9.71 4.87 -21.41
N TRP A 27 8.47 4.39 -21.49
CA TRP A 27 7.35 5.23 -21.95
C TRP A 27 7.23 6.51 -21.11
N GLU A 28 7.45 6.41 -19.80
CA GLU A 28 7.38 7.54 -18.87
C GLU A 28 8.50 8.55 -19.11
N GLU A 29 9.68 8.11 -19.49
CA GLU A 29 10.77 8.97 -19.86
C GLU A 29 10.54 9.64 -21.23
N ALA A 30 9.98 8.91 -22.19
CA ALA A 30 9.54 9.47 -23.47
C ALA A 30 8.42 10.48 -23.26
N ALA A 31 7.47 10.22 -22.38
CA ALA A 31 6.39 11.14 -22.00
C ALA A 31 6.94 12.42 -21.35
N ARG A 32 7.92 12.28 -20.44
CA ARG A 32 8.62 13.41 -19.79
C ARG A 32 9.38 14.28 -20.80
N ILE A 33 10.12 13.66 -21.72
CA ILE A 33 10.89 14.37 -22.77
C ILE A 33 9.94 15.12 -23.72
N LEU A 34 8.75 14.54 -23.98
CA LEU A 34 7.74 15.13 -24.86
C LEU A 34 6.81 16.13 -24.15
N GLY A 35 7.01 16.37 -22.84
CA GLY A 35 6.16 17.27 -22.04
C GLY A 35 4.72 16.79 -21.93
N LEU A 36 4.48 15.48 -22.07
CA LEU A 36 3.18 14.88 -21.87
C LEU A 36 2.93 14.75 -20.36
N ASP A 37 1.71 15.11 -19.94
CA ASP A 37 1.30 15.15 -18.54
C ASP A 37 1.50 13.78 -17.87
N GLU A 38 2.11 13.74 -16.69
CA GLU A 38 2.37 12.51 -15.93
C GLU A 38 1.07 11.75 -15.53
N ASP A 39 -0.07 12.43 -15.61
CA ASP A 39 -1.40 11.83 -15.40
C ASP A 39 -1.86 10.92 -16.56
N LEU A 40 -1.13 10.86 -17.67
CA LEU A 40 -1.44 10.03 -18.82
C LEU A 40 -0.84 8.61 -18.73
N TYR A 41 -0.65 8.05 -17.51
CA TYR A 41 -0.34 6.64 -17.41
C TYR A 41 -1.49 5.82 -18.06
N THR A 42 -1.18 5.24 -19.21
CA THR A 42 -2.08 4.30 -19.89
C THR A 42 -1.38 2.95 -20.05
N HIS A 43 -1.92 1.93 -19.42
CA HIS A 43 -1.54 0.57 -19.75
C HIS A 43 -1.92 0.32 -21.25
N PRO A 44 -1.10 -0.38 -22.06
CA PRO A 44 -1.40 -0.61 -23.48
C PRO A 44 -2.77 -1.26 -23.77
N LEU A 45 -3.32 -1.95 -22.80
CA LEU A 45 -4.63 -2.61 -22.89
C LEU A 45 -5.79 -1.78 -22.32
N HIS A 46 -5.52 -0.56 -21.80
CA HIS A 46 -6.61 0.34 -21.39
C HIS A 46 -7.39 0.84 -22.61
N ARG A 47 -8.68 0.92 -22.47
CA ARG A 47 -9.59 1.44 -23.49
C ARG A 47 -10.71 2.27 -22.86
N GLU A 48 -11.42 3.03 -23.66
CA GLU A 48 -12.64 3.69 -23.22
C GLU A 48 -13.66 2.61 -22.83
N LEU A 49 -14.28 2.76 -21.67
CA LEU A 49 -15.33 1.87 -21.20
C LEU A 49 -16.69 2.33 -21.74
N ASP A 50 -17.55 1.40 -22.10
CA ASP A 50 -18.91 1.70 -22.58
C ASP A 50 -19.74 2.46 -21.55
N ARG A 51 -19.49 2.20 -20.26
CA ARG A 51 -20.08 2.88 -19.12
C ARG A 51 -19.13 2.87 -17.93
N PRO A 52 -19.29 3.81 -16.99
CA PRO A 52 -18.49 3.77 -15.76
C PRO A 52 -18.81 2.53 -14.91
N VAL A 53 -17.79 1.96 -14.29
CA VAL A 53 -17.92 0.91 -13.27
C VAL A 53 -18.61 1.52 -12.04
N ARG A 54 -19.70 0.92 -11.60
CA ARG A 54 -20.48 1.35 -10.43
C ARG A 54 -19.96 0.65 -9.19
N VAL A 55 -19.50 1.41 -8.22
CA VAL A 55 -18.77 0.90 -7.06
C VAL A 55 -19.46 1.29 -5.76
N ILE A 56 -19.53 0.37 -4.80
CA ILE A 56 -19.94 0.64 -3.42
C ILE A 56 -18.65 0.74 -2.58
N LEU A 57 -18.54 1.79 -1.78
CA LEU A 57 -17.43 1.97 -0.84
C LEU A 57 -17.83 1.42 0.55
N ILE A 58 -17.10 0.45 1.04
CA ILE A 58 -17.22 -0.12 2.40
C ILE A 58 -16.00 0.33 3.21
N GLY A 59 -16.19 1.26 4.17
CA GLY A 59 -15.14 1.94 4.90
C GLY A 59 -14.71 3.25 4.23
N ALA A 60 -15.11 4.39 4.81
CA ALA A 60 -14.82 5.75 4.31
C ALA A 60 -13.73 6.47 5.13
N GLY A 61 -12.76 5.70 5.63
CA GLY A 61 -11.55 6.20 6.28
C GLY A 61 -10.61 6.90 5.29
N ASN A 62 -9.34 7.06 5.67
CA ASN A 62 -8.34 7.68 4.82
C ASN A 62 -8.17 6.94 3.49
N ARG A 63 -7.97 5.61 3.53
CA ARG A 63 -7.73 4.79 2.33
C ARG A 63 -8.95 4.75 1.41
N GLY A 64 -10.14 4.46 1.97
CA GLY A 64 -11.38 4.47 1.20
C GLY A 64 -11.66 5.81 0.53
N GLY A 65 -11.35 6.94 1.20
CA GLY A 65 -11.46 8.28 0.63
C GLY A 65 -10.54 8.49 -0.58
N ILE A 66 -9.28 8.03 -0.49
CA ILE A 66 -8.30 8.13 -1.59
C ILE A 66 -8.77 7.33 -2.82
N TYR A 67 -9.28 6.12 -2.61
CA TYR A 67 -9.77 5.29 -3.74
C TYR A 67 -11.05 5.87 -4.36
N ALA A 68 -11.96 6.40 -3.54
CA ALA A 68 -13.17 7.05 -4.02
C ALA A 68 -12.87 8.33 -4.83
N ASP A 69 -11.81 9.08 -4.48
CA ASP A 69 -11.39 10.28 -5.19
C ASP A 69 -11.06 10.03 -6.67
N TYR A 70 -10.68 8.80 -7.03
CA TYR A 70 -10.54 8.42 -8.44
C TYR A 70 -11.82 8.65 -9.25
N ALA A 71 -13.01 8.39 -8.68
CA ALA A 71 -14.28 8.64 -9.36
C ALA A 71 -14.53 10.14 -9.62
N THR A 72 -14.03 11.01 -8.74
CA THR A 72 -14.13 12.47 -8.93
C THR A 72 -13.24 12.92 -10.10
N LYS A 73 -12.05 12.33 -10.24
CA LYS A 73 -11.09 12.66 -11.31
C LYS A 73 -11.43 11.98 -12.64
N SER A 74 -12.03 10.78 -12.60
CA SER A 74 -12.32 9.95 -13.76
C SER A 74 -13.79 9.48 -13.78
N PRO A 75 -14.80 10.39 -13.82
CA PRO A 75 -16.21 10.04 -13.67
C PRO A 75 -16.79 9.23 -14.84
N ARG A 76 -16.07 9.16 -15.97
CA ARG A 76 -16.43 8.30 -17.11
C ARG A 76 -15.97 6.85 -16.92
N GLU A 77 -15.01 6.61 -16.02
CA GLU A 77 -14.48 5.28 -15.77
C GLU A 77 -15.07 4.64 -14.51
N MET A 78 -15.29 5.42 -13.44
CA MET A 78 -15.83 4.93 -12.17
C MET A 78 -16.87 5.89 -11.57
N ARG A 79 -17.88 5.32 -10.90
CA ARG A 79 -18.86 6.06 -10.06
C ARG A 79 -19.03 5.36 -8.72
N VAL A 80 -18.89 6.11 -7.64
CA VAL A 80 -19.27 5.63 -6.30
C VAL A 80 -20.76 5.85 -6.12
N VAL A 81 -21.52 4.74 -6.02
CA VAL A 81 -22.99 4.74 -6.02
C VAL A 81 -23.61 4.38 -4.67
N GLY A 82 -22.78 4.02 -3.68
CA GLY A 82 -23.20 3.73 -2.32
C GLY A 82 -22.02 3.77 -1.36
N VAL A 83 -22.29 3.98 -0.07
CA VAL A 83 -21.28 4.02 0.98
C VAL A 83 -21.78 3.34 2.26
N ALA A 84 -20.94 2.49 2.86
CA ALA A 84 -21.15 1.93 4.19
C ALA A 84 -20.01 2.39 5.11
N GLU A 85 -20.35 3.17 6.15
CA GLU A 85 -19.39 3.74 7.11
C GLU A 85 -20.11 4.07 8.42
N PRO A 86 -19.70 3.52 9.56
CA PRO A 86 -20.34 3.81 10.85
C PRO A 86 -20.17 5.27 11.28
N ASN A 87 -19.04 5.91 10.98
CA ASN A 87 -18.84 7.33 11.30
C ASN A 87 -19.68 8.23 10.42
N GLY A 88 -20.70 8.91 11.03
CA GLY A 88 -21.64 9.74 10.31
C GLY A 88 -21.01 10.93 9.57
N ALA A 89 -19.92 11.52 10.08
CA ALA A 89 -19.23 12.63 9.42
C ALA A 89 -18.53 12.16 8.14
N ARG A 90 -17.79 11.04 8.22
CA ARG A 90 -17.12 10.43 7.07
C ARG A 90 -18.12 9.98 6.01
N ARG A 91 -19.20 9.32 6.43
CA ARG A 91 -20.30 8.88 5.54
C ARG A 91 -20.92 10.04 4.79
N ARG A 92 -21.29 11.13 5.49
CA ARG A 92 -21.85 12.34 4.84
C ARG A 92 -20.88 13.01 3.88
N ARG A 93 -19.57 13.05 4.22
CA ARG A 93 -18.54 13.62 3.34
C ARG A 93 -18.46 12.87 1.99
N ILE A 94 -18.41 11.54 2.02
CA ILE A 94 -18.40 10.72 0.80
C ILE A 94 -19.72 10.85 0.04
N ALA A 95 -20.87 10.80 0.73
CA ALA A 95 -22.17 10.95 0.11
C ALA A 95 -22.30 12.27 -0.64
N ALA A 96 -21.88 13.37 -0.04
CA ALA A 96 -21.90 14.69 -0.67
C ALA A 96 -20.95 14.80 -1.87
N ALA A 97 -19.71 14.25 -1.74
CA ALA A 97 -18.70 14.31 -2.81
C ALA A 97 -19.13 13.55 -4.06
N HIS A 98 -19.89 12.47 -3.92
CA HIS A 98 -20.28 11.59 -5.03
C HIS A 98 -21.78 11.62 -5.38
N GLY A 99 -22.55 12.49 -4.73
CA GLY A 99 -24.01 12.60 -4.97
C GLY A 99 -24.76 11.30 -4.62
N ILE A 100 -24.34 10.60 -3.55
CA ILE A 100 -24.97 9.34 -3.14
C ILE A 100 -26.30 9.66 -2.41
N PRO A 101 -27.42 9.10 -2.84
CA PRO A 101 -28.71 9.37 -2.22
C PRO A 101 -28.81 8.71 -0.82
N PRO A 102 -29.61 9.24 0.12
CA PRO A 102 -29.69 8.77 1.51
C PRO A 102 -29.95 7.27 1.66
N GLU A 103 -30.80 6.67 0.81
CA GLU A 103 -31.14 5.25 0.83
C GLU A 103 -29.98 4.33 0.44
N ARG A 104 -28.84 4.87 -0.02
CA ARG A 104 -27.61 4.16 -0.34
C ARG A 104 -26.45 4.53 0.59
N CYS A 105 -26.77 5.16 1.72
CA CYS A 105 -25.84 5.55 2.78
C CYS A 105 -26.06 4.69 4.02
N PHE A 106 -25.24 3.67 4.21
CA PHE A 106 -25.37 2.65 5.24
C PHE A 106 -24.45 2.90 6.43
N THR A 107 -24.84 2.43 7.62
CA THR A 107 -24.00 2.46 8.82
C THR A 107 -23.21 1.18 9.02
N ASP A 108 -23.66 0.09 8.44
CA ASP A 108 -23.03 -1.23 8.51
C ASP A 108 -22.93 -1.82 7.09
N TRP A 109 -21.82 -2.47 6.78
CA TRP A 109 -21.61 -3.13 5.49
C TRP A 109 -22.63 -4.24 5.19
N LYS A 110 -23.21 -4.88 6.21
CA LYS A 110 -24.24 -5.92 6.04
C LYS A 110 -25.46 -5.39 5.31
N GLN A 111 -25.85 -4.15 5.58
CA GLN A 111 -26.98 -3.48 4.96
C GLN A 111 -26.81 -3.31 3.43
N VAL A 112 -25.56 -3.22 2.95
CA VAL A 112 -25.23 -3.16 1.52
C VAL A 112 -25.74 -4.39 0.78
N PHE A 113 -25.69 -5.54 1.46
CA PHE A 113 -25.95 -6.86 0.90
C PHE A 113 -27.33 -7.43 1.26
N GLU A 114 -28.17 -6.63 1.91
CA GLU A 114 -29.59 -6.97 2.15
C GLU A 114 -30.41 -6.74 0.87
N GLY A 115 -31.32 -7.63 0.58
CA GLY A 115 -32.40 -7.38 -0.42
C GLY A 115 -32.15 -7.84 -1.85
N GLY A 116 -31.20 -8.73 -2.15
CA GLY A 116 -31.20 -9.39 -3.46
C GLY A 116 -29.93 -9.26 -4.30
N PRO A 117 -30.07 -9.28 -5.64
CA PRO A 117 -28.94 -9.33 -6.57
C PRO A 117 -28.09 -8.06 -6.52
N PRO A 118 -26.86 -8.10 -7.07
CA PRO A 118 -25.98 -6.94 -7.10
C PRO A 118 -26.64 -5.73 -7.77
N TRP A 119 -26.60 -4.58 -7.06
CA TRP A 119 -27.08 -3.29 -7.57
C TRP A 119 -25.96 -2.34 -8.01
N ALA A 120 -24.72 -2.82 -7.93
CA ALA A 120 -23.49 -2.20 -8.45
C ALA A 120 -22.62 -3.29 -9.11
N ASP A 121 -21.55 -2.90 -9.76
CA ASP A 121 -20.66 -3.83 -10.45
C ASP A 121 -19.62 -4.41 -9.49
N ALA A 122 -19.16 -3.59 -8.53
CA ALA A 122 -18.06 -3.94 -7.66
C ALA A 122 -18.14 -3.25 -6.29
N VAL A 123 -17.31 -3.70 -5.35
CA VAL A 123 -17.12 -3.09 -4.04
C VAL A 123 -15.66 -2.77 -3.79
N ILE A 124 -15.40 -1.64 -3.13
CA ILE A 124 -14.10 -1.32 -2.53
C ILE A 124 -14.23 -1.56 -1.04
N ILE A 125 -13.39 -2.42 -0.47
CA ILE A 125 -13.38 -2.75 0.95
C ILE A 125 -12.13 -2.13 1.56
N ALA A 126 -12.31 -1.08 2.36
CA ALA A 126 -11.26 -0.31 3.03
C ALA A 126 -11.58 -0.11 4.52
N THR A 127 -12.06 -1.17 5.14
CA THR A 127 -12.34 -1.29 6.58
C THR A 127 -11.04 -1.51 7.37
N PRO A 128 -11.05 -1.53 8.71
CA PRO A 128 -9.93 -2.03 9.50
C PRO A 128 -9.58 -3.49 9.18
N ASP A 129 -8.31 -3.87 9.34
CA ASP A 129 -7.71 -5.14 8.90
C ASP A 129 -8.56 -6.40 9.22
N ARG A 130 -9.05 -6.51 10.47
CA ARG A 130 -9.87 -7.65 10.92
C ARG A 130 -11.29 -7.68 10.35
N LEU A 131 -11.71 -6.62 9.67
CA LEU A 131 -13.04 -6.50 9.08
C LEU A 131 -13.01 -6.64 7.55
N HIS A 132 -11.94 -7.17 6.96
CA HIS A 132 -11.81 -7.38 5.52
C HIS A 132 -12.53 -8.65 5.06
N THR A 133 -12.34 -9.75 5.77
CA THR A 133 -12.74 -11.09 5.33
C THR A 133 -14.25 -11.22 5.12
N ALA A 134 -15.05 -10.89 6.13
CA ALA A 134 -16.51 -11.13 6.07
C ALA A 134 -17.20 -10.37 4.93
N PRO A 135 -17.02 -9.04 4.75
CA PRO A 135 -17.62 -8.33 3.62
C PRO A 135 -17.07 -8.79 2.26
N CYS A 136 -15.79 -9.22 2.19
CA CYS A 136 -15.19 -9.73 0.96
C CYS A 136 -15.86 -11.04 0.53
N LEU A 137 -15.96 -12.02 1.42
CA LEU A 137 -16.61 -13.30 1.15
C LEU A 137 -18.08 -13.10 0.74
N ARG A 138 -18.81 -12.22 1.44
CA ARG A 138 -20.22 -11.93 1.10
C ARG A 138 -20.36 -11.24 -0.25
N ALA A 139 -19.46 -10.32 -0.58
CA ALA A 139 -19.46 -9.68 -1.89
C ALA A 139 -19.23 -10.69 -3.02
N LEU A 140 -18.27 -11.59 -2.87
CA LEU A 140 -17.96 -12.63 -3.86
C LEU A 140 -19.12 -13.61 -4.03
N GLU A 141 -19.76 -14.05 -2.93
CA GLU A 141 -20.95 -14.90 -2.95
C GLU A 141 -22.09 -14.28 -3.75
N LEU A 142 -22.28 -12.98 -3.62
CA LEU A 142 -23.32 -12.22 -4.34
C LEU A 142 -22.92 -11.83 -5.76
N GLY A 143 -21.68 -12.07 -6.18
CA GLY A 143 -21.23 -11.82 -7.53
C GLY A 143 -20.68 -10.41 -7.79
N TYR A 144 -20.23 -9.68 -6.79
CA TYR A 144 -19.47 -8.43 -6.96
C TYR A 144 -18.02 -8.70 -7.28
N ASP A 145 -17.41 -7.86 -8.12
CA ASP A 145 -15.96 -7.75 -8.18
C ASP A 145 -15.44 -6.92 -6.98
N VAL A 146 -14.20 -7.16 -6.54
CA VAL A 146 -13.70 -6.60 -5.27
C VAL A 146 -12.36 -5.89 -5.45
N LEU A 147 -12.21 -4.69 -4.88
CA LEU A 147 -10.92 -4.10 -4.54
C LEU A 147 -10.77 -4.16 -3.02
N LEU A 148 -9.79 -4.93 -2.55
CA LEU A 148 -9.60 -5.24 -1.15
C LEU A 148 -8.38 -4.52 -0.58
N GLU A 149 -8.56 -3.73 0.49
CA GLU A 149 -7.42 -3.12 1.19
C GLU A 149 -6.51 -4.18 1.81
N LYS A 150 -5.22 -3.81 1.89
CA LYS A 150 -4.20 -4.66 2.51
C LYS A 150 -4.18 -4.46 4.06
N PRO A 151 -3.75 -5.47 4.82
CA PRO A 151 -3.56 -6.86 4.40
C PRO A 151 -4.88 -7.52 4.03
N ALA A 152 -4.86 -8.45 3.08
CA ALA A 152 -6.11 -9.07 2.56
C ALA A 152 -6.94 -9.71 3.67
N ALA A 153 -6.28 -10.33 4.66
CA ALA A 153 -6.92 -10.91 5.84
C ALA A 153 -5.97 -10.91 7.05
N PRO A 154 -6.50 -10.98 8.28
CA PRO A 154 -5.69 -11.02 9.50
C PRO A 154 -4.97 -12.35 9.72
N THR A 155 -5.48 -13.44 9.16
CA THR A 155 -4.92 -14.81 9.33
C THR A 155 -4.72 -15.50 7.99
N GLU A 156 -3.77 -16.44 7.96
CA GLU A 156 -3.52 -17.27 6.79
C GLU A 156 -4.77 -18.03 6.33
N ALA A 157 -5.53 -18.61 7.29
CA ALA A 157 -6.74 -19.35 6.99
C ALA A 157 -7.80 -18.49 6.28
N GLU A 158 -8.03 -17.27 6.77
CA GLU A 158 -8.96 -16.32 6.15
C GLU A 158 -8.47 -15.84 4.79
N CYS A 159 -7.15 -15.62 4.64
CA CYS A 159 -6.56 -15.25 3.37
C CYS A 159 -6.78 -16.34 2.29
N ARG A 160 -6.61 -17.61 2.67
CA ARG A 160 -6.91 -18.77 1.81
C ARG A 160 -8.41 -18.91 1.51
N GLN A 161 -9.29 -18.60 2.47
CA GLN A 161 -10.75 -18.58 2.24
C GLN A 161 -11.14 -17.53 1.18
N ILE A 162 -10.56 -16.33 1.24
CA ILE A 162 -10.81 -15.30 0.23
C ILE A 162 -10.33 -15.77 -1.16
N LEU A 163 -9.14 -16.38 -1.24
CA LEU A 163 -8.63 -16.94 -2.51
C LEU A 163 -9.59 -17.99 -3.08
N ALA A 164 -10.00 -18.95 -2.26
CA ALA A 164 -10.92 -20.01 -2.68
C ALA A 164 -12.27 -19.45 -3.15
N ALA A 165 -12.81 -18.46 -2.44
CA ALA A 165 -14.06 -17.79 -2.81
C ALA A 165 -13.93 -16.99 -4.11
N ALA A 166 -12.81 -16.31 -4.32
CA ALA A 166 -12.54 -15.58 -5.56
C ALA A 166 -12.46 -16.52 -6.76
N GLN A 167 -11.76 -17.66 -6.62
CA GLN A 167 -11.66 -18.69 -7.65
C GLN A 167 -13.02 -19.32 -7.96
N ALA A 168 -13.79 -19.66 -6.93
CA ALA A 168 -15.12 -20.27 -7.09
C ALA A 168 -16.13 -19.32 -7.77
N SER A 169 -16.09 -18.02 -7.43
CA SER A 169 -17.00 -17.03 -7.99
C SER A 169 -16.62 -16.55 -9.40
N GLY A 170 -15.37 -16.72 -9.81
CA GLY A 170 -14.83 -16.16 -11.06
C GLY A 170 -14.85 -14.63 -11.10
N ARG A 171 -14.87 -13.97 -9.92
CA ARG A 171 -14.87 -12.52 -9.81
C ARG A 171 -13.46 -11.96 -9.78
N ILE A 172 -13.32 -10.73 -10.25
CA ILE A 172 -12.04 -10.03 -10.26
C ILE A 172 -11.79 -9.46 -8.87
N VAL A 173 -10.74 -9.94 -8.22
CA VAL A 173 -10.30 -9.47 -6.90
C VAL A 173 -8.90 -8.87 -7.02
N GLY A 174 -8.81 -7.55 -6.84
CA GLY A 174 -7.54 -6.83 -6.72
C GLY A 174 -7.23 -6.55 -5.25
N VAL A 175 -5.97 -6.75 -4.83
CA VAL A 175 -5.50 -6.34 -3.50
C VAL A 175 -4.71 -5.05 -3.60
N CYS A 176 -4.90 -4.13 -2.65
CA CYS A 176 -4.32 -2.78 -2.66
C CYS A 176 -2.80 -2.77 -2.41
N HIS A 177 -2.03 -3.55 -3.16
CA HIS A 177 -0.57 -3.50 -3.21
C HIS A 177 -0.10 -2.34 -4.09
N VAL A 178 -0.35 -1.13 -3.61
CA VAL A 178 -0.14 0.12 -4.36
C VAL A 178 1.26 0.32 -4.90
N LEU A 179 2.29 -0.25 -4.24
CA LEU A 179 3.68 -0.09 -4.67
C LEU A 179 3.96 -0.70 -6.05
N ARG A 180 3.30 -1.79 -6.43
CA ARG A 180 3.42 -2.36 -7.77
C ARG A 180 3.01 -1.39 -8.88
N TYR A 181 2.18 -0.40 -8.56
CA TYR A 181 1.63 0.58 -9.49
C TYR A 181 2.40 1.90 -9.49
N THR A 182 3.45 2.02 -8.67
CA THR A 182 4.34 3.19 -8.70
C THR A 182 5.21 3.17 -9.96
N PRO A 183 5.54 4.32 -10.54
CA PRO A 183 6.49 4.41 -11.65
C PRO A 183 7.81 3.73 -11.34
N TYR A 184 8.32 3.93 -10.13
CA TYR A 184 9.58 3.37 -9.66
C TYR A 184 9.61 1.84 -9.75
N PHE A 185 8.69 1.14 -9.12
CA PHE A 185 8.70 -0.33 -9.11
C PHE A 185 8.28 -0.93 -10.45
N ARG A 186 7.44 -0.24 -11.22
CA ARG A 186 7.10 -0.67 -12.59
C ARG A 186 8.29 -0.65 -13.51
N GLU A 187 9.07 0.44 -13.49
CA GLU A 187 10.28 0.54 -14.29
C GLU A 187 11.31 -0.50 -13.86
N LEU A 188 11.53 -0.67 -12.54
CA LEU A 188 12.37 -1.75 -12.00
C LEU A 188 11.97 -3.11 -12.55
N LYS A 189 10.69 -3.44 -12.49
CA LYS A 189 10.17 -4.72 -12.97
C LYS A 189 10.36 -4.87 -14.49
N ALA A 190 10.10 -3.81 -15.25
CA ALA A 190 10.29 -3.82 -16.69
C ALA A 190 11.75 -4.08 -17.10
N LEU A 191 12.72 -3.50 -16.37
CA LEU A 191 14.15 -3.74 -16.61
C LEU A 191 14.55 -5.19 -16.26
N ILE A 192 14.03 -5.73 -15.17
CA ILE A 192 14.25 -7.13 -14.76
C ILE A 192 13.68 -8.09 -15.82
N ASP A 193 12.41 -7.91 -16.19
CA ASP A 193 11.71 -8.75 -17.17
C ASP A 193 12.31 -8.61 -18.57
N GLY A 194 12.85 -7.44 -18.89
CA GLY A 194 13.62 -7.20 -20.11
C GLY A 194 15.03 -7.80 -20.11
N GLY A 195 15.45 -8.49 -19.04
CA GLY A 195 16.74 -9.17 -18.93
C GLY A 195 17.95 -8.24 -18.78
N MET A 196 17.74 -6.97 -18.40
CA MET A 196 18.81 -5.96 -18.34
C MET A 196 19.90 -6.27 -17.33
N ILE A 197 19.60 -7.06 -16.30
CA ILE A 197 20.57 -7.55 -15.30
C ILE A 197 20.78 -9.06 -15.37
N GLY A 198 20.28 -9.72 -16.42
CA GLY A 198 20.27 -11.18 -16.53
C GLY A 198 19.28 -11.81 -15.55
N GLN A 199 19.62 -12.97 -14.99
CA GLN A 199 18.81 -13.62 -13.95
C GLN A 199 19.00 -12.93 -12.61
N VAL A 200 17.93 -12.70 -11.87
CA VAL A 200 18.01 -12.25 -10.48
C VAL A 200 18.64 -13.35 -9.64
N ILE A 201 19.67 -13.01 -8.88
CA ILE A 201 20.41 -13.93 -8.00
C ILE A 201 20.01 -13.71 -6.54
N SER A 202 19.98 -12.43 -6.11
CA SER A 202 19.55 -12.09 -4.75
C SER A 202 19.01 -10.66 -4.67
N VAL A 203 18.24 -10.40 -3.61
CA VAL A 203 17.66 -9.07 -3.33
C VAL A 203 17.96 -8.67 -1.89
N GLN A 204 18.32 -7.41 -1.67
CA GLN A 204 18.35 -6.77 -0.36
C GLN A 204 17.30 -5.66 -0.34
N HIS A 205 16.39 -5.70 0.61
CA HIS A 205 15.29 -4.76 0.71
C HIS A 205 15.08 -4.30 2.15
N MET A 206 14.86 -3.00 2.34
CA MET A 206 14.62 -2.43 3.65
C MET A 206 13.41 -1.50 3.61
N GLU A 207 12.51 -1.67 4.56
CA GLU A 207 11.44 -0.72 4.90
C GLU A 207 11.87 0.17 6.06
N PRO A 208 12.31 1.40 5.82
CA PRO A 208 12.56 2.39 6.86
C PRO A 208 11.23 3.04 7.26
N ILE A 209 10.61 2.56 8.35
CA ILE A 209 9.34 3.13 8.82
C ILE A 209 9.51 4.58 9.26
N GLU A 210 10.68 4.97 9.74
CA GLU A 210 11.00 6.25 10.33
C GLU A 210 10.41 6.39 11.76
N HIS A 211 11.17 7.04 12.65
CA HIS A 211 10.89 7.05 14.08
C HIS A 211 9.57 7.76 14.47
N VAL A 212 9.17 8.81 13.74
CA VAL A 212 7.89 9.49 13.96
C VAL A 212 6.74 8.63 13.48
N HIS A 213 6.88 7.97 12.32
CA HIS A 213 5.86 7.08 11.78
C HIS A 213 5.64 5.87 12.70
N MET A 214 6.72 5.23 13.16
CA MET A 214 6.62 4.14 14.13
C MET A 214 5.92 4.56 15.40
N SER A 215 6.37 5.67 16.03
CA SER A 215 5.79 6.18 17.28
C SER A 215 4.31 6.59 17.12
N HIS A 216 3.93 7.08 15.94
CA HIS A 216 2.56 7.48 15.63
C HIS A 216 1.65 6.27 15.40
N SER A 217 2.01 5.35 14.50
CA SER A 217 1.10 4.32 14.00
C SER A 217 1.13 3.03 14.81
N TYR A 218 2.34 2.58 15.22
CA TYR A 218 2.57 1.26 15.78
C TYR A 218 2.89 1.28 17.28
N VAL A 219 3.05 2.48 17.87
CA VAL A 219 3.20 2.64 19.31
C VAL A 219 1.96 3.30 19.92
N ARG A 220 1.50 4.46 19.40
CA ARG A 220 0.33 5.20 19.91
C ARG A 220 -0.97 4.86 19.16
N GLY A 221 -0.86 4.55 17.88
CA GLY A 221 -1.98 4.34 16.97
C GLY A 221 -2.71 3.03 17.17
N HIS A 222 -3.72 2.81 16.34
CA HIS A 222 -4.56 1.62 16.44
C HIS A 222 -3.84 0.32 16.03
N TRP A 223 -2.71 0.39 15.30
CA TRP A 223 -1.90 -0.79 14.99
C TRP A 223 -0.91 -1.19 16.11
N ARG A 224 -0.99 -0.59 17.30
CA ARG A 224 -0.06 -0.84 18.39
C ARG A 224 -0.12 -2.27 18.97
N LYS A 225 -1.26 -2.94 18.84
CA LYS A 225 -1.46 -4.31 19.32
C LYS A 225 -1.77 -5.25 18.17
N SER A 226 -1.00 -6.31 18.09
CA SER A 226 -1.15 -7.34 17.04
C SER A 226 -2.47 -8.10 17.16
N GLU A 227 -2.98 -8.31 18.41
CA GLU A 227 -4.25 -8.97 18.65
C GLU A 227 -5.47 -8.15 18.21
N ASP A 228 -5.39 -6.82 18.28
CA ASP A 228 -6.48 -5.92 17.88
C ASP A 228 -6.51 -5.67 16.37
N THR A 229 -5.36 -5.81 15.72
CA THR A 229 -5.18 -5.57 14.28
C THR A 229 -4.51 -6.77 13.60
N THR A 230 -3.25 -6.63 13.22
CA THR A 230 -2.39 -7.69 12.68
C THR A 230 -0.94 -7.43 13.09
N PRO A 231 -0.06 -8.44 13.10
CA PRO A 231 1.37 -8.21 13.28
C PRO A 231 1.92 -7.21 12.27
N ILE A 232 2.90 -6.39 12.67
CA ILE A 232 3.44 -5.30 11.84
C ILE A 232 4.00 -5.79 10.49
N ILE A 233 4.51 -7.03 10.43
CA ILE A 233 4.96 -7.65 9.18
C ILE A 233 3.81 -7.76 8.16
N LEU A 234 2.58 -7.92 8.62
CA LEU A 234 1.36 -7.88 7.81
C LEU A 234 0.81 -6.47 7.66
N ALA A 235 0.62 -5.74 8.77
CA ALA A 235 0.02 -4.41 8.75
C ALA A 235 0.81 -3.42 7.87
N LYS A 236 2.15 -3.51 7.91
CA LYS A 236 3.07 -2.60 7.19
C LYS A 236 3.82 -3.31 6.08
N SER A 237 4.56 -4.37 6.39
CA SER A 237 5.53 -4.95 5.48
C SER A 237 4.94 -5.96 4.49
N CYS A 238 3.61 -6.17 4.47
CA CYS A 238 2.97 -6.90 3.38
C CYS A 238 3.20 -6.26 2.00
N HIS A 239 3.43 -4.95 1.94
CA HIS A 239 3.88 -4.28 0.73
C HIS A 239 5.28 -4.75 0.30
N ASP A 240 6.15 -4.99 1.26
CA ASP A 240 7.55 -5.33 1.03
C ASP A 240 7.69 -6.81 0.64
N THR A 241 6.97 -7.71 1.33
CA THR A 241 6.89 -9.12 0.91
C THR A 241 6.26 -9.27 -0.47
N ASP A 242 5.31 -8.39 -0.80
CA ASP A 242 4.68 -8.33 -2.11
C ASP A 242 5.64 -7.86 -3.22
N ILE A 243 6.39 -6.80 -2.98
CA ILE A 243 7.41 -6.31 -3.91
C ILE A 243 8.50 -7.37 -4.12
N LEU A 244 8.98 -8.01 -3.07
CA LEU A 244 9.97 -9.07 -3.17
C LEU A 244 9.46 -10.23 -4.02
N ARG A 245 8.24 -10.75 -3.73
CA ARG A 245 7.61 -11.80 -4.52
C ARG A 245 7.48 -11.42 -6.00
N TRP A 246 7.07 -10.17 -6.27
CA TRP A 246 6.83 -9.68 -7.61
C TRP A 246 8.14 -9.49 -8.40
N LEU A 247 9.16 -8.86 -7.81
CA LEU A 247 10.46 -8.64 -8.47
C LEU A 247 11.19 -9.95 -8.75
N VAL A 248 11.14 -10.90 -7.82
CA VAL A 248 11.78 -12.23 -7.99
C VAL A 248 11.01 -13.10 -9.00
N GLY A 249 9.70 -12.94 -9.11
CA GLY A 249 8.88 -13.68 -10.07
C GLY A 249 8.59 -15.13 -9.69
N ALA A 250 8.88 -15.56 -8.43
CA ALA A 250 8.67 -16.94 -7.96
C ALA A 250 8.07 -16.93 -6.54
N PRO A 251 7.27 -17.93 -6.15
CA PRO A 251 6.79 -18.07 -4.77
C PRO A 251 7.95 -18.34 -3.82
N ALA A 252 7.82 -17.94 -2.56
CA ALA A 252 8.78 -18.28 -1.52
C ALA A 252 8.66 -19.77 -1.16
N ALA A 253 9.78 -20.37 -0.77
CA ALA A 253 9.87 -21.74 -0.27
C ALA A 253 10.05 -21.77 1.25
N GLU A 254 10.94 -20.91 1.77
CA GLU A 254 11.28 -20.88 3.19
C GLU A 254 11.48 -19.44 3.68
N VAL A 255 11.15 -19.18 4.94
CA VAL A 255 11.35 -17.90 5.61
C VAL A 255 11.94 -18.12 6.98
N HIS A 256 12.94 -17.30 7.34
CA HIS A 256 13.50 -17.21 8.68
C HIS A 256 13.52 -15.75 9.12
N CYS A 257 12.93 -15.43 10.29
CA CYS A 257 12.76 -14.06 10.76
C CYS A 257 13.13 -13.91 12.23
N TYR A 258 13.85 -12.82 12.53
CA TYR A 258 14.10 -12.30 13.87
C TYR A 258 13.56 -10.89 14.01
N GLY A 259 13.11 -10.55 15.20
CA GLY A 259 12.64 -9.21 15.55
C GLY A 259 11.94 -9.21 16.90
N ASN A 260 11.96 -8.07 17.58
CA ASN A 260 11.27 -7.91 18.87
C ASN A 260 10.95 -6.44 19.14
N LEU A 261 10.17 -6.20 20.20
CA LEU A 261 9.99 -4.89 20.78
C LEU A 261 11.20 -4.61 21.71
N LYS A 262 12.14 -3.81 21.24
CA LYS A 262 13.39 -3.51 21.94
C LYS A 262 13.32 -2.22 22.75
N TRP A 263 12.75 -1.17 22.15
CA TRP A 263 12.89 0.20 22.67
C TRP A 263 11.64 0.77 23.29
N PHE A 264 10.48 0.70 22.63
CA PHE A 264 9.23 1.34 23.07
C PHE A 264 8.55 0.57 24.20
N LYS A 265 9.18 0.54 25.37
CA LYS A 265 8.72 -0.17 26.58
C LYS A 265 9.11 0.58 27.85
N GLN A 266 8.38 0.31 28.93
CA GLN A 266 8.53 1.05 30.20
C GLN A 266 9.93 1.00 30.80
N ALA A 267 10.67 -0.10 30.62
CA ALA A 267 12.05 -0.22 31.11
C ALA A 267 13.03 0.80 30.51
N ASN A 268 12.70 1.39 29.36
CA ASN A 268 13.48 2.40 28.67
C ASN A 268 12.92 3.83 28.86
N ALA A 269 11.92 4.00 29.72
CA ALA A 269 11.36 5.33 29.99
C ALA A 269 12.41 6.23 30.66
N PRO A 270 12.74 7.40 30.10
CA PRO A 270 13.69 8.31 30.71
C PRO A 270 13.19 8.79 32.09
N GLU A 271 14.12 9.01 33.00
CA GLU A 271 13.82 9.61 34.32
C GLU A 271 13.17 10.99 34.13
N GLY A 272 12.11 11.28 34.88
CA GLY A 272 11.35 12.52 34.75
C GLY A 272 10.31 12.52 33.62
N SER A 273 10.17 11.41 32.86
CA SER A 273 9.08 11.24 31.92
C SER A 273 7.73 11.02 32.62
N THR A 274 6.67 11.61 32.08
CA THR A 274 5.28 11.49 32.57
C THR A 274 4.45 10.52 31.75
N PRO A 275 3.27 10.09 32.20
CA PRO A 275 2.35 9.25 31.42
C PRO A 275 1.95 9.85 30.08
N ARG A 276 1.84 11.18 29.97
CA ARG A 276 1.53 11.93 28.75
C ARG A 276 2.54 13.04 28.53
N CYS A 277 2.82 13.39 27.29
CA CYS A 277 3.69 14.52 26.95
C CYS A 277 3.12 15.87 27.43
N THR A 278 1.81 15.97 27.63
CA THR A 278 1.09 17.17 28.13
C THR A 278 1.14 17.36 29.64
N ASP A 279 1.65 16.39 30.40
CA ASP A 279 1.59 16.37 31.87
C ASP A 279 2.83 17.00 32.53
N GLY A 280 3.50 17.94 31.87
CA GLY A 280 4.71 18.57 32.36
C GLY A 280 5.94 17.67 32.34
N CYS A 281 6.06 16.86 31.31
CA CYS A 281 7.19 15.94 31.09
C CYS A 281 8.51 16.71 31.01
N LYS A 282 9.44 16.46 31.97
CA LYS A 282 10.72 17.17 32.04
C LYS A 282 11.66 16.88 30.88
N VAL A 283 11.53 15.70 30.26
CA VAL A 283 12.36 15.27 29.12
C VAL A 283 11.72 15.60 27.76
N GLU A 284 10.53 16.22 27.76
CA GLU A 284 9.80 16.51 26.52
C GLU A 284 10.61 17.32 25.49
N PRO A 285 11.36 18.38 25.87
CA PRO A 285 12.09 19.21 24.91
C PRO A 285 13.17 18.46 24.11
N GLU A 286 13.74 17.38 24.67
CA GLU A 286 14.80 16.58 24.07
C GLU A 286 14.29 15.24 23.53
N CYS A 287 13.00 14.92 23.75
CA CYS A 287 12.44 13.63 23.36
C CYS A 287 12.14 13.58 21.85
N PRO A 288 12.81 12.71 21.07
CA PRO A 288 12.54 12.62 19.62
C PRO A 288 11.16 12.09 19.28
N TYR A 289 10.44 11.56 20.28
CA TYR A 289 9.09 11.02 20.14
C TYR A 289 8.04 11.92 20.81
N SER A 290 8.37 13.18 21.13
CA SER A 290 7.43 14.10 21.76
C SER A 290 6.14 14.27 20.95
N ALA A 291 4.99 13.95 21.58
CA ALA A 291 3.70 14.19 20.96
C ALA A 291 3.42 15.69 20.75
N LEU A 292 3.90 16.55 21.65
CA LEU A 292 3.80 18.01 21.49
C LEU A 292 4.64 18.48 20.31
N GLN A 293 5.86 17.94 20.11
CA GLN A 293 6.68 18.28 18.95
C GLN A 293 6.00 17.82 17.65
N ILE A 294 5.66 16.53 17.56
CA ILE A 294 5.12 15.93 16.34
C ILE A 294 3.80 16.58 15.91
N TYR A 295 2.82 16.62 16.82
CA TYR A 295 1.45 17.01 16.43
C TYR A 295 1.17 18.50 16.61
N TYR A 296 1.68 19.11 17.68
CA TYR A 296 1.33 20.51 17.99
C TYR A 296 2.27 21.51 17.33
N ARG A 297 3.61 21.29 17.39
CA ARG A 297 4.59 22.23 16.81
C ARG A 297 4.82 21.97 15.31
N ASP A 298 5.12 20.73 14.93
CA ASP A 298 5.45 20.37 13.54
C ASP A 298 4.23 20.13 12.65
N ARG A 299 3.04 20.02 13.23
CA ARG A 299 1.78 19.78 12.52
C ARG A 299 1.82 18.52 11.63
N LYS A 300 2.58 17.50 12.02
CA LYS A 300 2.68 16.24 11.29
C LYS A 300 1.54 15.29 11.67
N ARG A 301 1.09 14.46 10.71
CA ARG A 301 0.13 13.35 10.91
C ARG A 301 -1.18 13.74 11.60
N LEU A 302 -1.73 14.92 11.25
CA LEU A 302 -2.91 15.51 11.89
C LEU A 302 -4.24 14.83 11.53
N TYR A 303 -4.25 13.91 10.54
CA TYR A 303 -5.45 13.21 10.09
C TYR A 303 -6.14 12.33 11.16
N VAL A 304 -5.51 12.15 12.31
CA VAL A 304 -6.07 11.43 13.46
C VAL A 304 -6.91 12.30 14.38
N PHE A 305 -6.89 13.61 14.17
CA PHE A 305 -7.70 14.59 14.87
C PHE A 305 -8.83 15.08 13.95
N ASP A 306 -10.05 15.19 14.47
CA ASP A 306 -11.19 15.76 13.73
C ASP A 306 -11.07 17.29 13.68
N LEU A 307 -10.21 17.78 12.77
CA LEU A 307 -9.92 19.21 12.65
C LEU A 307 -10.85 19.88 11.63
N PRO A 308 -11.37 21.08 11.92
CA PRO A 308 -12.15 21.88 10.98
C PRO A 308 -11.25 22.43 9.85
N ALA A 309 -11.88 22.91 8.77
CA ALA A 309 -11.17 23.55 7.66
C ALA A 309 -10.39 24.83 8.11
N ASP A 310 -10.86 25.52 9.12
CA ASP A 310 -10.23 26.71 9.68
C ASP A 310 -9.03 26.33 10.56
N ALA A 311 -7.82 26.45 10.01
CA ALA A 311 -6.58 26.10 10.68
C ALA A 311 -6.28 26.95 11.94
N SER A 312 -6.88 28.13 12.09
CA SER A 312 -6.71 28.97 13.28
C SER A 312 -7.23 28.30 14.56
N LYS A 313 -8.18 27.36 14.42
CA LYS A 313 -8.79 26.60 15.52
C LYS A 313 -8.03 25.31 15.88
N TRP A 314 -7.02 24.93 15.13
CA TRP A 314 -6.35 23.63 15.32
C TRP A 314 -5.56 23.52 16.62
N GLY A 315 -4.87 24.59 17.04
CA GLY A 315 -4.02 24.56 18.23
C GLY A 315 -4.71 23.99 19.47
N PRO A 316 -5.80 24.62 19.95
CA PRO A 316 -6.55 24.12 21.12
C PRO A 316 -7.09 22.70 20.93
N LEU A 317 -7.59 22.37 19.73
CA LEU A 317 -8.16 21.04 19.44
C LEU A 317 -7.10 19.95 19.45
N ILE A 318 -5.91 20.22 18.91
CA ILE A 318 -4.80 19.27 18.96
C ILE A 318 -4.37 19.04 20.40
N LEU A 319 -4.21 20.11 21.21
CA LEU A 319 -3.86 19.98 22.62
C LEU A 319 -4.89 19.17 23.39
N GLN A 320 -6.18 19.43 23.18
CA GLN A 320 -7.27 18.64 23.75
C GLN A 320 -7.17 17.17 23.32
N GLY A 321 -6.93 16.91 22.03
CA GLY A 321 -6.74 15.55 21.51
C GLY A 321 -5.56 14.85 22.18
N LEU A 322 -4.43 15.54 22.38
CA LEU A 322 -3.27 14.98 23.08
C LEU A 322 -3.52 14.72 24.57
N GLN A 323 -4.44 15.44 25.20
CA GLN A 323 -4.83 15.21 26.59
C GLN A 323 -5.77 14.02 26.75
N THR A 324 -6.60 13.72 25.73
CA THR A 324 -7.72 12.78 25.85
C THR A 324 -7.53 11.47 25.06
N THR A 325 -6.70 11.47 24.02
CA THR A 325 -6.48 10.28 23.17
C THR A 325 -5.14 9.61 23.46
N ASP A 326 -4.92 8.40 22.92
CA ASP A 326 -3.64 7.68 23.03
C ASP A 326 -2.49 8.41 22.33
N TYR A 327 -2.75 9.31 21.37
CA TYR A 327 -1.71 10.06 20.66
C TYR A 327 -0.89 11.00 21.55
N GLY A 328 -1.38 11.38 22.72
CA GLY A 328 -0.62 12.18 23.69
C GLY A 328 0.15 11.36 24.73
N ARG A 329 -0.04 10.03 24.79
CA ARG A 329 0.65 9.16 25.76
C ARG A 329 2.14 9.03 25.46
N CYS A 330 2.91 8.81 26.50
CA CYS A 330 4.34 8.54 26.40
C CYS A 330 4.60 7.23 25.66
N VAL A 331 5.46 7.22 24.66
CA VAL A 331 5.77 6.01 23.86
C VAL A 331 6.36 4.87 24.68
N TYR A 332 6.99 5.16 25.80
CA TYR A 332 7.56 4.16 26.69
C TYR A 332 6.55 3.54 27.67
N ARG A 333 5.33 4.11 27.73
CA ARG A 333 4.25 3.71 28.65
C ARG A 333 2.99 3.24 27.90
N MET A 334 3.16 2.91 26.63
CA MET A 334 2.10 2.32 25.82
C MET A 334 2.01 0.81 26.09
N ASP A 335 0.91 0.24 25.68
CA ASP A 335 0.59 -1.19 25.72
C ASP A 335 0.86 -1.88 24.38
N ASN A 336 1.76 -1.32 23.56
CA ASN A 336 2.15 -1.84 22.26
C ASN A 336 2.97 -3.13 22.39
N ASP A 337 2.79 -4.06 21.43
CA ASP A 337 3.48 -5.34 21.33
C ASP A 337 4.22 -5.53 20.01
N GLN A 338 4.08 -4.60 19.07
CA GLN A 338 4.68 -4.70 17.74
C GLN A 338 6.20 -4.63 17.82
N PRO A 339 6.93 -5.50 17.07
CA PRO A 339 8.37 -5.36 16.89
C PRO A 339 8.73 -3.97 16.36
N ASP A 340 9.75 -3.35 16.95
CA ASP A 340 10.27 -2.05 16.47
C ASP A 340 11.45 -2.20 15.48
N HIS A 341 11.88 -3.43 15.25
CA HIS A 341 12.79 -3.84 14.19
C HIS A 341 12.60 -5.32 13.89
N LEU A 342 12.85 -5.72 12.66
CA LEU A 342 12.90 -7.13 12.26
C LEU A 342 13.81 -7.33 11.06
N THR A 343 14.33 -8.56 10.93
CA THR A 343 15.11 -9.01 9.77
C THR A 343 14.64 -10.39 9.36
N ALA A 344 14.39 -10.57 8.07
CA ALA A 344 13.98 -11.84 7.50
C ALA A 344 14.88 -12.26 6.34
N ASN A 345 15.19 -13.55 6.26
CA ASN A 345 15.80 -14.20 5.10
C ASN A 345 14.73 -15.06 4.42
N ILE A 346 14.61 -14.91 3.12
CA ILE A 346 13.59 -15.58 2.29
C ILE A 346 14.30 -16.37 1.20
N LEU A 347 14.01 -17.66 1.08
CA LEU A 347 14.39 -18.49 -0.03
C LEU A 347 13.20 -18.65 -0.97
N PHE A 348 13.36 -18.34 -2.24
CA PHE A 348 12.35 -18.53 -3.26
C PHE A 348 12.52 -19.88 -3.98
N SER A 349 11.44 -20.41 -4.54
CA SER A 349 11.41 -21.74 -5.19
C SER A 349 12.35 -21.86 -6.40
N ASN A 350 12.75 -20.74 -7.00
CA ASN A 350 13.72 -20.67 -8.10
C ASN A 350 15.17 -20.52 -7.63
N GLY A 351 15.43 -20.61 -6.30
CA GLY A 351 16.76 -20.51 -5.71
C GLY A 351 17.23 -19.09 -5.41
N VAL A 352 16.47 -18.07 -5.78
CA VAL A 352 16.77 -16.67 -5.43
C VAL A 352 16.62 -16.48 -3.90
N THR A 353 17.52 -15.71 -3.31
CA THR A 353 17.44 -15.34 -1.88
C THR A 353 17.12 -13.86 -1.71
N ALA A 354 16.36 -13.51 -0.67
CA ALA A 354 16.18 -12.12 -0.29
C ALA A 354 16.45 -11.90 1.20
N GLY A 355 17.19 -10.83 1.51
CA GLY A 355 17.29 -10.26 2.84
C GLY A 355 16.34 -9.07 2.95
N PHE A 356 15.47 -9.10 3.95
CA PHE A 356 14.52 -8.02 4.24
C PHE A 356 14.76 -7.50 5.66
N SER A 357 14.72 -6.17 5.84
CA SER A 357 14.64 -5.57 7.17
C SER A 357 13.57 -4.48 7.24
N MET A 358 12.96 -4.36 8.41
CA MET A 358 12.07 -3.27 8.78
C MET A 358 12.65 -2.54 9.98
N GLU A 359 12.81 -1.23 9.87
CA GLU A 359 13.54 -0.43 10.85
C GLU A 359 12.73 0.80 11.29
N ALA A 360 12.48 0.89 12.61
CA ALA A 360 11.86 2.06 13.23
C ALA A 360 12.85 3.19 13.50
N PHE A 361 14.15 2.87 13.69
CA PHE A 361 15.16 3.81 14.18
C PHE A 361 15.96 4.44 13.04
N VAL A 362 15.26 5.02 12.09
CA VAL A 362 15.81 5.73 10.94
C VAL A 362 15.19 7.12 10.83
N SER A 363 15.89 8.04 10.18
CA SER A 363 15.49 9.44 10.00
C SER A 363 14.85 9.73 8.64
N TYR A 364 14.57 8.70 7.85
CA TYR A 364 14.05 8.83 6.49
C TYR A 364 12.97 7.77 6.22
N GLU A 365 12.11 8.05 5.29
CA GLU A 365 11.16 7.13 4.67
C GLU A 365 11.67 6.73 3.26
N GLY A 366 10.98 5.83 2.58
CA GLY A 366 11.35 5.32 1.25
C GLY A 366 12.25 4.10 1.31
N ARG A 367 11.79 3.02 0.67
CA ARG A 367 12.48 1.72 0.67
C ARG A 367 13.87 1.82 0.08
N ARG A 368 14.79 1.04 0.63
CA ARG A 368 16.12 0.82 0.05
C ARG A 368 16.15 -0.55 -0.58
N THR A 369 16.39 -0.60 -1.89
CA THR A 369 16.35 -1.85 -2.65
C THR A 369 17.63 -2.03 -3.45
N ARG A 370 18.26 -3.20 -3.33
CA ARG A 370 19.38 -3.64 -4.15
C ARG A 370 19.02 -4.97 -4.77
N ILE A 371 19.19 -5.08 -6.09
CA ILE A 371 18.89 -6.30 -6.83
C ILE A 371 20.17 -6.71 -7.54
N MET A 372 20.69 -7.87 -7.20
CA MET A 372 21.89 -8.46 -7.78
C MET A 372 21.46 -9.46 -8.85
N GLY A 373 21.83 -9.18 -10.07
CA GLY A 373 21.61 -10.06 -11.22
C GLY A 373 22.90 -10.68 -11.74
N SER A 374 22.80 -11.65 -12.63
CA SER A 374 23.95 -12.34 -13.22
C SER A 374 24.75 -11.46 -14.20
N MET A 375 24.17 -10.39 -14.74
CA MET A 375 24.76 -9.50 -15.75
C MET A 375 24.75 -8.02 -15.37
N GLY A 376 24.29 -7.68 -14.17
CA GLY A 376 24.23 -6.32 -13.68
C GLY A 376 23.60 -6.25 -12.30
N ASP A 377 23.63 -5.07 -11.68
CA ASP A 377 22.94 -4.80 -10.42
C ASP A 377 22.12 -3.51 -10.49
N ILE A 378 21.13 -3.41 -9.61
CA ILE A 378 20.32 -2.20 -9.43
C ILE A 378 20.36 -1.79 -7.97
N VAL A 379 20.53 -0.48 -7.72
CA VAL A 379 20.48 0.13 -6.37
C VAL A 379 19.54 1.33 -6.41
N GLY A 380 18.57 1.38 -5.49
CA GLY A 380 17.60 2.49 -5.46
C GLY A 380 16.93 2.73 -4.10
N ASP A 381 16.15 3.82 -4.04
CA ASP A 381 15.61 4.42 -2.81
C ASP A 381 14.14 4.88 -2.90
N MET A 382 13.40 4.43 -3.90
CA MET A 382 12.04 4.84 -4.31
C MET A 382 11.95 6.20 -5.04
N GLU A 383 12.94 7.06 -4.95
CA GLU A 383 12.99 8.32 -5.71
C GLU A 383 13.84 8.16 -6.96
N SER A 384 14.89 7.36 -6.86
CA SER A 384 15.82 7.08 -7.94
C SER A 384 16.39 5.67 -7.83
N PHE A 385 16.88 5.16 -8.97
CA PHE A 385 17.70 3.97 -8.97
C PHE A 385 18.75 4.02 -10.07
N THR A 386 19.83 3.28 -9.88
CA THR A 386 20.92 3.13 -10.83
C THR A 386 21.11 1.65 -11.16
N LEU A 387 21.10 1.34 -12.46
CA LEU A 387 21.49 0.05 -13.01
C LEU A 387 22.94 0.12 -13.48
N THR A 388 23.76 -0.85 -13.08
CA THR A 388 25.15 -1.00 -13.54
C THR A 388 25.26 -2.30 -14.35
N SER A 389 25.66 -2.22 -15.60
CA SER A 389 25.91 -3.39 -16.47
C SER A 389 27.30 -3.96 -16.20
N PHE A 390 27.41 -5.27 -15.98
CA PHE A 390 28.71 -5.95 -15.81
C PHE A 390 29.46 -6.13 -17.12
N LYS A 391 28.76 -6.11 -18.25
CA LYS A 391 29.35 -6.30 -19.57
C LYS A 391 30.34 -5.19 -19.94
N ASP A 392 30.01 -3.94 -19.60
CA ASP A 392 30.77 -2.74 -20.04
C ASP A 392 30.95 -1.70 -18.93
N GLY A 393 30.53 -2.00 -17.69
CA GLY A 393 30.62 -1.11 -16.54
C GLY A 393 29.73 0.14 -16.64
N LYS A 394 28.88 0.24 -17.66
CA LYS A 394 28.04 1.43 -17.83
C LYS A 394 26.95 1.49 -16.77
N ARG A 395 26.72 2.72 -16.31
CA ARG A 395 25.69 3.05 -15.35
C ARG A 395 24.58 3.87 -16.01
N ARG A 396 23.35 3.53 -15.72
CA ARG A 396 22.15 4.28 -16.11
C ARG A 396 21.35 4.59 -14.86
N SER A 397 20.86 5.81 -14.74
CA SER A 397 20.09 6.24 -13.58
C SER A 397 18.72 6.78 -14.00
N TRP A 398 17.72 6.46 -13.21
CA TRP A 398 16.35 6.95 -13.34
C TRP A 398 16.01 7.74 -12.09
N SER A 399 15.27 8.83 -12.25
CA SER A 399 14.72 9.63 -11.16
C SER A 399 13.23 9.78 -11.38
N MET A 400 12.45 9.45 -10.36
CA MET A 400 10.99 9.50 -10.39
C MET A 400 10.53 10.60 -9.45
N LYS A 401 9.55 11.40 -9.87
CA LYS A 401 8.84 12.26 -8.93
C LYS A 401 7.91 11.39 -8.11
N THR A 402 7.99 11.49 -6.80
CA THR A 402 7.14 10.73 -5.89
C THR A 402 6.19 11.70 -5.17
N ASP A 403 4.91 11.35 -5.13
CA ASP A 403 3.93 11.83 -4.18
C ASP A 403 3.71 10.78 -3.06
N ALA A 404 2.72 10.99 -2.20
CA ALA A 404 2.35 9.98 -1.20
C ALA A 404 2.12 8.63 -1.89
N HIS A 405 2.72 7.56 -1.36
CA HIS A 405 2.77 6.21 -1.96
C HIS A 405 3.33 6.16 -3.40
N GLY A 406 4.15 7.13 -3.81
CA GLY A 406 4.81 7.12 -5.11
C GLY A 406 3.86 7.16 -6.32
N GLY A 407 2.64 7.73 -6.19
CA GLY A 407 1.64 7.83 -7.26
C GLY A 407 0.92 6.53 -7.61
N GLY A 408 1.07 5.48 -6.79
CA GLY A 408 0.50 4.17 -7.08
C GLY A 408 -1.01 4.07 -6.86
N ASP A 409 -1.59 4.88 -5.97
CA ASP A 409 -2.99 4.73 -5.54
C ASP A 409 -3.99 4.84 -6.69
N HIS A 410 -3.99 5.93 -7.44
CA HIS A 410 -4.92 6.13 -8.55
C HIS A 410 -4.62 5.22 -9.74
N ARG A 411 -3.36 4.89 -9.99
CA ARG A 411 -2.97 3.94 -11.05
C ARG A 411 -3.49 2.54 -10.77
N MET A 412 -3.45 2.11 -9.51
CA MET A 412 -4.03 0.84 -9.07
C MET A 412 -5.55 0.82 -9.27
N VAL A 413 -6.25 1.86 -8.82
CA VAL A 413 -7.70 1.96 -9.01
C VAL A 413 -8.05 1.95 -10.49
N LYS A 414 -7.28 2.66 -11.33
CA LYS A 414 -7.47 2.68 -12.79
C LYS A 414 -7.34 1.28 -13.39
N ASP A 415 -6.26 0.57 -13.10
CA ASP A 415 -6.04 -0.79 -13.63
C ASP A 415 -7.14 -1.74 -13.18
N TRP A 416 -7.61 -1.63 -11.90
CA TRP A 416 -8.70 -2.42 -11.39
C TRP A 416 -10.05 -2.08 -12.06
N VAL A 417 -10.36 -0.80 -12.22
CA VAL A 417 -11.57 -0.33 -12.94
C VAL A 417 -11.56 -0.83 -14.37
N GLN A 418 -10.43 -0.74 -15.05
CA GLN A 418 -10.25 -1.25 -16.41
C GLN A 418 -10.41 -2.78 -16.46
N ALA A 419 -9.86 -3.50 -15.47
CA ALA A 419 -10.02 -4.95 -15.38
C ALA A 419 -11.49 -5.36 -15.21
N VAL A 420 -12.20 -4.69 -14.31
CA VAL A 420 -13.64 -4.93 -14.06
C VAL A 420 -14.47 -4.56 -15.29
N GLY A 421 -14.27 -3.35 -15.83
CA GLY A 421 -15.05 -2.84 -16.96
C GLY A 421 -14.86 -3.65 -18.25
N GLN A 422 -13.66 -4.19 -18.47
CA GLN A 422 -13.35 -5.02 -19.64
C GLN A 422 -13.51 -6.52 -19.38
N ARG A 423 -13.83 -6.94 -18.15
CA ARG A 423 -13.80 -8.36 -17.71
C ARG A 423 -12.46 -9.04 -18.01
N ASN A 424 -11.37 -8.31 -17.82
CA ASN A 424 -10.00 -8.77 -18.13
C ASN A 424 -9.09 -8.69 -16.89
N PRO A 425 -8.95 -9.76 -16.11
CA PRO A 425 -8.10 -9.78 -14.91
C PRO A 425 -6.61 -9.60 -15.19
N ALA A 426 -6.14 -9.82 -16.44
CA ALA A 426 -4.74 -9.65 -16.82
C ALA A 426 -4.26 -8.18 -16.75
N LEU A 427 -5.18 -7.22 -16.60
CA LEU A 427 -4.86 -5.81 -16.36
C LEU A 427 -4.38 -5.54 -14.92
N LEU A 428 -4.60 -6.48 -13.98
CA LEU A 428 -4.18 -6.33 -12.60
C LEU A 428 -2.75 -6.83 -12.39
N SER A 429 -1.88 -5.98 -11.84
CA SER A 429 -0.57 -6.40 -11.34
C SER A 429 -0.64 -7.09 -9.97
N SER A 430 -1.70 -6.86 -9.20
CA SER A 430 -1.93 -7.44 -7.87
C SER A 430 -3.25 -8.23 -7.77
N PRO A 431 -3.45 -9.27 -8.61
CA PRO A 431 -4.59 -10.16 -8.44
C PRO A 431 -4.47 -10.96 -7.13
N ILE A 432 -5.60 -11.47 -6.65
CA ILE A 432 -5.65 -12.15 -5.34
C ILE A 432 -4.69 -13.34 -5.25
N GLU A 433 -4.50 -14.10 -6.31
CA GLU A 433 -3.64 -15.28 -6.35
C GLU A 433 -2.20 -14.93 -5.94
N VAL A 434 -1.60 -13.95 -6.61
CA VAL A 434 -0.22 -13.52 -6.35
C VAL A 434 -0.13 -12.76 -5.02
N SER A 435 -1.19 -12.03 -4.66
CA SER A 435 -1.26 -11.31 -3.38
C SER A 435 -1.31 -12.27 -2.19
N VAL A 436 -1.99 -13.39 -2.30
CA VAL A 436 -1.99 -14.43 -1.26
C VAL A 436 -0.59 -15.01 -1.09
N GLU A 437 0.14 -15.34 -2.17
CA GLU A 437 1.53 -15.81 -2.07
C GLU A 437 2.41 -14.85 -1.26
N SER A 438 2.27 -13.55 -1.49
CA SER A 438 3.04 -12.55 -0.75
C SER A 438 2.62 -12.43 0.73
N HIS A 439 1.33 -12.63 1.04
CA HIS A 439 0.85 -12.68 2.43
C HIS A 439 1.34 -13.92 3.16
N LEU A 440 1.43 -15.07 2.47
CA LEU A 440 1.99 -16.30 3.06
C LEU A 440 3.44 -16.10 3.52
N ILE A 441 4.24 -15.30 2.81
CA ILE A 441 5.58 -14.92 3.27
C ILE A 441 5.50 -14.17 4.62
N ALA A 442 4.58 -13.23 4.75
CA ALA A 442 4.42 -12.44 5.97
C ALA A 442 3.92 -13.29 7.15
N TYR A 443 2.95 -14.20 6.93
CA TYR A 443 2.50 -15.13 7.98
C TYR A 443 3.64 -16.07 8.41
N ALA A 444 4.39 -16.64 7.47
CA ALA A 444 5.54 -17.49 7.77
C ALA A 444 6.64 -16.73 8.52
N ALA A 445 6.91 -15.46 8.14
CA ALA A 445 7.88 -14.61 8.83
C ALA A 445 7.46 -14.33 10.28
N GLU A 446 6.19 -14.03 10.55
CA GLU A 446 5.71 -13.83 11.90
C GLU A 446 5.80 -15.12 12.73
N LYS A 447 5.39 -16.25 12.17
CA LYS A 447 5.49 -17.56 12.82
C LYS A 447 6.95 -17.92 13.14
N SER A 448 7.86 -17.70 12.18
CA SER A 448 9.30 -17.87 12.36
C SER A 448 9.84 -16.99 13.49
N ARG A 449 9.47 -15.70 13.50
CA ARG A 449 9.91 -14.75 14.52
C ARG A 449 9.47 -15.18 15.95
N VAL A 450 8.24 -15.62 16.08
CA VAL A 450 7.67 -16.06 17.39
C VAL A 450 8.31 -17.36 17.85
N ASN A 451 8.40 -18.36 16.97
CA ASN A 451 8.84 -19.71 17.29
C ASN A 451 10.38 -19.87 17.20
N ARG A 452 11.09 -18.94 16.55
CA ARG A 452 12.53 -19.01 16.24
C ARG A 452 12.90 -20.22 15.39
N THR A 453 12.07 -20.50 14.38
CA THR A 453 12.18 -21.63 13.44
C THR A 453 12.31 -21.14 12.01
N ILE A 454 12.81 -21.98 11.12
CA ILE A 454 12.62 -21.81 9.68
C ILE A 454 11.22 -22.30 9.36
N GLU A 455 10.43 -21.50 8.66
CA GLU A 455 9.07 -21.85 8.26
C GLU A 455 8.99 -22.08 6.74
N THR A 456 8.39 -23.18 6.35
CA THR A 456 8.09 -23.48 4.95
C THR A 456 6.85 -22.71 4.51
N VAL A 457 6.92 -22.10 3.32
CA VAL A 457 5.79 -21.41 2.69
C VAL A 457 5.14 -22.35 1.68
N GLN A 458 3.89 -22.73 1.92
CA GLN A 458 3.11 -23.62 1.04
C GLN A 458 1.90 -22.87 0.49
N MET A 459 1.63 -23.00 -0.83
CA MET A 459 0.39 -22.51 -1.47
C MET A 459 -0.80 -23.39 -1.12
#